data_d66fd42bfddf189deee8fd53a41a3ee3
#
_entry.id   d66fd42bfddf189deee8fd53a41a3ee3
#
_cell.length_a   1.000
_cell.length_b   1.000
_cell.length_c   1.000
_cell.angle_alpha   90.00
_cell.angle_beta   90.00
_cell.angle_gamma   90.00
#
_symmetry.space_group_name_H-M   'P 1'
#
loop_
_entity.id
_entity.type
_entity.pdbx_description
1 polymer ?
#
loop_
_entity_poly.entity_id
_entity_poly.type
_entity_poly.pdbx_seq_one_letter_code
_entity_poly.pdbx_strand_id
1 'polypeptide(L)'
;MSRFIRGHVIQLLPNNKQASHFAQASGVARLSYNWALKEWQRQYKADKEYRDQCDYYGVQVDKKLLNKPSEAKIRKHLNSFKREKYPFMLKVTKCAPQLAIKQLGSSFDRFFNGQSKYPKPRKKGVDDRFSLSNDQFSIKDR
;
A
#
# COMPACT_ATOMS: atom_id res chain seq x y z
N MET A 1 -24.58 13.79 -17.31
CA MET A 1 -24.24 12.48 -17.90
C MET A 1 -23.69 11.55 -16.84
N SER A 2 -24.27 10.38 -16.73
CA SER A 2 -23.72 9.34 -15.89
C SER A 2 -22.45 8.75 -16.53
N ARG A 3 -21.36 8.68 -15.76
CA ARG A 3 -20.14 7.98 -16.19
C ARG A 3 -20.26 6.50 -15.83
N PHE A 4 -20.09 5.64 -16.81
CA PHE A 4 -19.98 4.21 -16.57
C PHE A 4 -18.52 3.81 -16.52
N ILE A 5 -18.10 3.19 -15.41
CA ILE A 5 -16.77 2.60 -15.28
C ILE A 5 -16.92 1.09 -15.51
N ARG A 6 -16.21 0.57 -16.51
CA ARG A 6 -16.16 -0.86 -16.81
C ARG A 6 -14.75 -1.40 -16.60
N GLY A 7 -14.66 -2.53 -15.91
CA GLY A 7 -13.44 -3.30 -15.83
C GLY A 7 -13.46 -4.42 -16.86
N HIS A 8 -12.31 -4.67 -17.48
CA HIS A 8 -12.11 -5.78 -18.41
C HIS A 8 -10.97 -6.64 -17.90
N VAL A 9 -11.16 -7.96 -17.94
CA VAL A 9 -10.12 -8.93 -17.60
C VAL A 9 -9.67 -9.58 -18.89
N ILE A 10 -8.37 -9.45 -19.19
CA ILE A 10 -7.75 -10.06 -20.36
C ILE A 10 -6.54 -10.89 -19.94
N GLN A 11 -6.29 -12.01 -20.60
CA GLN A 11 -5.11 -12.81 -20.39
C GLN A 11 -3.94 -12.24 -21.17
N LEU A 12 -2.80 -12.05 -20.49
CA LEU A 12 -1.55 -11.67 -21.11
C LEU A 12 -0.70 -12.93 -21.38
N LEU A 13 0.05 -12.90 -22.48
CA LEU A 13 0.99 -13.96 -22.84
C LEU A 13 2.41 -13.39 -22.83
N PRO A 14 3.00 -13.19 -21.63
CA PRO A 14 4.33 -12.60 -21.52
C PRO A 14 5.42 -13.59 -21.98
N ASN A 15 6.46 -13.06 -22.61
CA ASN A 15 7.71 -13.81 -22.79
C ASN A 15 8.45 -13.92 -21.44
N ASN A 16 9.56 -14.68 -21.39
CA ASN A 16 10.30 -14.93 -20.16
C ASN A 16 10.80 -13.63 -19.48
N LYS A 17 11.26 -12.67 -20.27
CA LYS A 17 11.73 -11.37 -19.77
C LYS A 17 10.59 -10.56 -19.15
N GLN A 18 9.44 -10.51 -19.81
CA GLN A 18 8.25 -9.83 -19.31
C GLN A 18 7.70 -10.52 -18.06
N ALA A 19 7.65 -11.85 -18.05
CA ALA A 19 7.21 -12.62 -16.89
C ALA A 19 8.09 -12.36 -15.67
N SER A 20 9.42 -12.32 -15.84
CA SER A 20 10.36 -11.97 -14.77
C SER A 20 10.13 -10.55 -14.25
N HIS A 21 9.90 -9.59 -15.15
CA HIS A 21 9.60 -8.21 -14.76
C HIS A 21 8.30 -8.11 -13.96
N PHE A 22 7.24 -8.78 -14.39
CA PHE A 22 5.96 -8.81 -13.68
C PHE A 22 6.09 -9.44 -12.29
N ALA A 23 6.87 -10.52 -12.18
CA ALA A 23 7.16 -11.16 -10.90
C ALA A 23 7.90 -10.22 -9.95
N GLN A 24 8.88 -9.46 -10.44
CA GLN A 24 9.60 -8.46 -9.65
C GLN A 24 8.68 -7.33 -9.19
N ALA A 25 7.86 -6.79 -10.08
CA ALA A 25 6.91 -5.72 -9.76
C ALA A 25 5.86 -6.18 -8.74
N SER A 26 5.34 -7.39 -8.89
CA SER A 26 4.40 -7.99 -7.93
C SER A 26 5.06 -8.21 -6.56
N GLY A 27 6.32 -8.65 -6.54
CA GLY A 27 7.12 -8.80 -5.33
C GLY A 27 7.33 -7.48 -4.60
N VAL A 28 7.65 -6.42 -5.32
CA VAL A 28 7.79 -5.06 -4.76
C VAL A 28 6.46 -4.56 -4.21
N ALA A 29 5.36 -4.74 -4.94
CA ALA A 29 4.03 -4.36 -4.46
C ALA A 29 3.66 -5.09 -3.16
N ARG A 30 3.91 -6.40 -3.09
CA ARG A 30 3.65 -7.21 -1.90
C ARG A 30 4.51 -6.77 -0.71
N LEU A 31 5.81 -6.58 -0.92
CA LEU A 31 6.73 -6.11 0.12
C LEU A 31 6.29 -4.75 0.66
N SER A 32 5.94 -3.82 -0.22
CA SER A 32 5.51 -2.48 0.15
C SER A 32 4.20 -2.49 0.93
N TYR A 33 3.23 -3.30 0.50
CA TYR A 33 1.97 -3.48 1.21
C TYR A 33 2.19 -4.03 2.63
N ASN A 34 2.99 -5.09 2.74
CA ASN A 34 3.25 -5.75 4.03
C ASN A 34 4.07 -4.87 4.97
N TRP A 35 5.06 -4.17 4.46
CA TRP A 35 5.82 -3.19 5.24
C TRP A 35 4.90 -2.07 5.74
N ALA A 36 4.08 -1.52 4.86
CA ALA A 36 3.15 -0.45 5.20
C ALA A 36 2.11 -0.89 6.24
N LEU A 37 1.61 -2.13 6.12
CA LEU A 37 0.69 -2.69 7.11
C LEU A 37 1.33 -2.78 8.50
N LYS A 38 2.56 -3.29 8.60
CA LYS A 38 3.28 -3.35 9.87
C LYS A 38 3.55 -1.96 10.46
N GLU A 39 3.95 -1.02 9.62
CA GLU A 39 4.21 0.35 10.06
C GLU A 39 2.93 1.06 10.52
N TRP A 40 1.84 0.84 9.82
CA TRP A 40 0.52 1.34 10.22
C TRP A 40 0.10 0.80 11.58
N GLN A 41 0.24 -0.51 11.77
CA GLN A 41 -0.06 -1.19 13.03
C GLN A 41 0.82 -0.67 14.17
N ARG A 42 2.11 -0.48 13.92
CA ARG A 42 3.06 0.06 14.90
C ARG A 42 2.65 1.46 15.36
N GLN A 43 2.33 2.34 14.44
CA GLN A 43 1.90 3.71 14.75
C GLN A 43 0.57 3.73 15.49
N TYR A 44 -0.36 2.90 15.06
CA TYR A 44 -1.68 2.80 15.70
C TYR A 44 -1.57 2.30 17.13
N LYS A 45 -0.74 1.31 17.36
CA LYS A 45 -0.47 0.78 18.70
C LYS A 45 0.19 1.82 19.61
N ALA A 46 1.16 2.55 19.10
CA ALA A 46 1.83 3.63 19.85
C ALA A 46 0.84 4.74 20.23
N ASP A 47 -0.03 5.12 19.31
CA ASP A 47 -1.08 6.13 19.57
C ASP A 47 -2.07 5.64 20.65
N LYS A 48 -2.47 4.38 20.59
CA LYS A 48 -3.34 3.78 21.60
C LYS A 48 -2.68 3.76 22.98
N GLU A 49 -1.44 3.32 23.06
CA GLU A 49 -0.67 3.29 24.32
C GLU A 49 -0.54 4.69 24.94
N TYR A 50 -0.30 5.69 24.10
CA TYR A 50 -0.21 7.08 24.56
C TYR A 50 -1.57 7.59 25.11
N ARG A 51 -2.66 7.31 24.41
CA ARG A 51 -4.00 7.67 24.89
C ARG A 51 -4.35 6.99 26.20
N ASP A 52 -4.04 5.69 26.32
CA ASP A 52 -4.28 4.91 27.53
C ASP A 52 -3.47 5.47 28.73
N GLN A 53 -2.23 5.91 28.52
CA GLN A 53 -1.42 6.56 29.54
C GLN A 53 -2.01 7.90 29.97
N CYS A 54 -2.45 8.73 29.02
CA CYS A 54 -3.08 10.01 29.31
C CYS A 54 -4.35 9.80 30.15
N ASP A 55 -5.15 8.81 29.78
CA ASP A 55 -6.38 8.46 30.51
C ASP A 55 -6.07 8.00 31.95
N TYR A 56 -5.06 7.12 32.11
CA TYR A 56 -4.64 6.64 33.42
C TYR A 56 -4.18 7.77 34.35
N TYR A 57 -3.41 8.73 33.84
CA TYR A 57 -2.90 9.87 34.63
C TYR A 57 -3.86 11.07 34.69
N GLY A 58 -5.03 10.98 34.04
CA GLY A 58 -5.99 12.09 33.99
C GLY A 58 -5.49 13.32 33.22
N VAL A 59 -4.56 13.11 32.27
CA VAL A 59 -3.97 14.17 31.45
C VAL A 59 -4.66 14.21 30.09
N GLN A 60 -4.87 15.41 29.56
CA GLN A 60 -5.44 15.59 28.24
C GLN A 60 -4.45 15.12 27.14
N VAL A 61 -4.97 14.42 26.13
CA VAL A 61 -4.18 13.96 24.99
C VAL A 61 -3.69 15.16 24.17
N ASP A 62 -2.36 15.26 23.98
CA ASP A 62 -1.79 16.21 23.01
C ASP A 62 -1.84 15.60 21.62
N LYS A 63 -2.71 16.12 20.77
CA LYS A 63 -2.90 15.63 19.40
C LYS A 63 -1.64 15.72 18.54
N LYS A 64 -0.68 16.60 18.89
CA LYS A 64 0.58 16.73 18.17
C LYS A 64 1.51 15.53 18.37
N LEU A 65 1.34 14.80 19.47
CA LEU A 65 2.14 13.62 19.80
C LEU A 65 1.58 12.33 19.20
N LEU A 66 0.41 12.38 18.58
CA LEU A 66 -0.18 11.24 17.89
C LEU A 66 0.41 11.08 16.48
N ASN A 67 0.71 9.84 16.10
CA ASN A 67 1.20 9.53 14.75
C ASN A 67 0.11 9.70 13.69
N LYS A 68 -1.12 9.28 13.99
CA LYS A 68 -2.26 9.31 13.06
C LYS A 68 -1.88 8.74 11.69
N PRO A 69 -1.63 7.43 11.60
CA PRO A 69 -1.16 6.82 10.35
C PRO A 69 -2.11 7.12 9.19
N SER A 70 -1.54 7.39 8.03
CA SER A 70 -2.26 7.64 6.79
C SER A 70 -1.45 7.13 5.60
N GLU A 71 -2.12 6.88 4.49
CA GLU A 71 -1.49 6.45 3.24
C GLU A 71 -0.37 7.40 2.82
N ALA A 72 -0.61 8.70 2.84
CA ALA A 72 0.38 9.70 2.43
C ALA A 72 1.63 9.71 3.32
N LYS A 73 1.45 9.62 4.63
CA LYS A 73 2.57 9.59 5.59
C LYS A 73 3.40 8.31 5.45
N ILE A 74 2.75 7.17 5.33
CA ILE A 74 3.40 5.86 5.17
C ILE A 74 4.20 5.83 3.86
N ARG A 75 3.62 6.32 2.76
CA ARG A 75 4.30 6.42 1.46
C ARG A 75 5.51 7.34 1.53
N LYS A 76 5.38 8.50 2.13
CA LYS A 76 6.49 9.44 2.35
C LYS A 76 7.62 8.80 3.16
N HIS A 77 7.28 8.05 4.18
CA HIS A 77 8.26 7.34 5.00
C HIS A 77 9.01 6.28 4.18
N LEU A 78 8.32 5.44 3.41
CA LEU A 78 8.97 4.47 2.53
C LEU A 78 9.92 5.17 1.53
N ASN A 79 9.48 6.25 0.90
CA ASN A 79 10.27 7.00 -0.05
C ASN A 79 11.55 7.59 0.57
N SER A 80 11.57 7.85 1.87
CA SER A 80 12.73 8.43 2.56
C SER A 80 13.90 7.46 2.68
N PHE A 81 13.67 6.16 2.68
CA PHE A 81 14.73 5.15 2.90
C PHE A 81 14.80 4.04 1.85
N LYS A 82 13.85 3.97 0.91
CA LYS A 82 13.78 2.85 -0.05
C LYS A 82 15.03 2.69 -0.92
N ARG A 83 15.70 3.79 -1.24
CA ARG A 83 16.94 3.77 -2.06
C ARG A 83 18.08 3.06 -1.34
N GLU A 84 18.19 3.24 -0.03
CA GLU A 84 19.24 2.64 0.78
C GLU A 84 18.90 1.21 1.18
N LYS A 85 17.68 0.98 1.65
CA LYS A 85 17.26 -0.32 2.18
C LYS A 85 16.73 -1.27 1.12
N TYR A 86 16.04 -0.75 0.12
CA TYR A 86 15.39 -1.54 -0.94
C TYR A 86 15.75 -1.02 -2.34
N PRO A 87 17.03 -1.01 -2.73
CA PRO A 87 17.44 -0.44 -4.03
C PRO A 87 16.81 -1.16 -5.22
N PHE A 88 16.43 -2.42 -5.08
CA PHE A 88 15.73 -3.18 -6.12
C PHE A 88 14.36 -2.61 -6.50
N MET A 89 13.72 -1.83 -5.61
CA MET A 89 12.45 -1.15 -5.93
C MET A 89 12.59 -0.15 -7.08
N LEU A 90 13.79 0.38 -7.29
CA LEU A 90 14.05 1.33 -8.38
C LEU A 90 14.12 0.66 -9.77
N LYS A 91 14.18 -0.67 -9.83
CA LYS A 91 14.21 -1.45 -11.08
C LYS A 91 12.82 -1.70 -11.66
N VAL A 92 11.77 -1.41 -10.90
CA VAL A 92 10.38 -1.58 -11.33
C VAL A 92 9.67 -0.23 -11.31
N THR A 93 8.46 -0.19 -11.87
CA THR A 93 7.64 1.02 -11.84
C THR A 93 7.42 1.56 -10.43
N LYS A 94 7.50 2.87 -10.26
CA LYS A 94 7.17 3.55 -9.00
C LYS A 94 5.72 3.32 -8.56
N CYS A 95 4.85 2.96 -9.50
CA CYS A 95 3.44 2.66 -9.21
C CYS A 95 3.27 1.38 -8.38
N ALA A 96 4.19 0.41 -8.50
CA ALA A 96 4.09 -0.84 -7.75
C ALA A 96 4.04 -0.61 -6.23
N PRO A 97 5.03 0.07 -5.59
CA PRO A 97 4.94 0.38 -4.17
C PRO A 97 3.86 1.43 -3.85
N GLN A 98 3.74 2.47 -4.66
CA GLN A 98 2.84 3.58 -4.41
C GLN A 98 1.37 3.15 -4.38
N LEU A 99 0.92 2.39 -5.38
CA LEU A 99 -0.47 1.93 -5.45
C LEU A 99 -0.76 0.81 -4.46
N ALA A 100 0.23 0.00 -4.08
CA ALA A 100 0.08 -0.99 -3.01
C ALA A 100 -0.24 -0.31 -1.66
N ILE A 101 0.47 0.77 -1.33
CA ILE A 101 0.20 1.53 -0.09
C ILE A 101 -1.16 2.24 -0.17
N LYS A 102 -1.53 2.76 -1.33
CA LYS A 102 -2.85 3.35 -1.54
C LYS A 102 -3.97 2.33 -1.34
N GLN A 103 -3.79 1.11 -1.83
CA GLN A 103 -4.73 0.00 -1.63
C GLN A 103 -4.86 -0.39 -0.16
N LEU A 104 -3.74 -0.36 0.59
CA LEU A 104 -3.78 -0.58 2.04
C LEU A 104 -4.61 0.49 2.75
N GLY A 105 -4.41 1.76 2.41
CA GLY A 105 -5.20 2.87 2.94
C GLY A 105 -6.69 2.68 2.70
N SER A 106 -7.07 2.29 1.48
CA SER A 106 -8.46 1.97 1.13
C SER A 106 -9.00 0.77 1.92
N SER A 107 -8.16 -0.23 2.19
CA SER A 107 -8.54 -1.41 2.99
C SER A 107 -8.83 -1.03 4.44
N PHE A 108 -8.04 -0.15 5.04
CA PHE A 108 -8.31 0.37 6.38
C PHE A 108 -9.59 1.22 6.42
N ASP A 109 -9.80 2.07 5.43
CA ASP A 109 -11.03 2.88 5.35
C ASP A 109 -12.27 1.98 5.31
N ARG A 110 -12.26 0.93 4.51
CA ARG A 110 -13.36 -0.04 4.43
C ARG A 110 -13.54 -0.81 5.73
N PHE A 111 -12.44 -1.16 6.40
CA PHE A 111 -12.51 -1.81 7.71
C PHE A 111 -13.18 -0.91 8.76
N PHE A 112 -12.74 0.34 8.86
CA PHE A 112 -13.31 1.28 9.83
C PHE A 112 -14.76 1.66 9.52
N ASN A 113 -15.17 1.57 8.25
CA ASN A 113 -16.56 1.75 7.84
C ASN A 113 -17.42 0.48 7.98
N GLY A 114 -16.86 -0.61 8.50
CA GLY A 114 -17.59 -1.88 8.67
C GLY A 114 -17.84 -2.65 7.37
N GLN A 115 -17.18 -2.27 6.27
CA GLN A 115 -17.41 -2.85 4.94
C GLN A 115 -16.53 -4.08 4.65
N SER A 116 -15.45 -4.27 5.38
CA SER A 116 -14.53 -5.37 5.18
C SER A 116 -13.84 -5.79 6.48
N LYS A 117 -13.18 -6.96 6.45
CA LYS A 117 -12.37 -7.44 7.56
C LYS A 117 -11.06 -6.65 7.67
N TYR A 118 -10.38 -6.79 8.79
CA TYR A 118 -9.07 -6.18 9.03
C TYR A 118 -8.07 -6.60 7.95
N PRO A 119 -7.25 -5.66 7.42
CA PRO A 119 -6.25 -5.97 6.40
C PRO A 119 -5.28 -7.07 6.84
N LYS A 120 -4.99 -7.98 5.93
CA LYS A 120 -4.05 -9.09 6.16
C LYS A 120 -2.81 -8.94 5.30
N PRO A 121 -1.65 -9.48 5.72
CA PRO A 121 -0.47 -9.51 4.87
C PRO A 121 -0.72 -10.26 3.56
N ARG A 122 -0.10 -9.78 2.49
CA ARG A 122 -0.13 -10.43 1.17
C ARG A 122 0.87 -11.60 1.14
N LYS A 123 0.50 -12.67 0.45
CA LYS A 123 1.28 -13.90 0.34
C LYS A 123 1.76 -14.11 -1.09
N LYS A 124 3.01 -14.53 -1.25
CA LYS A 124 3.56 -14.94 -2.55
C LYS A 124 2.77 -16.14 -3.10
N GLY A 125 2.49 -16.12 -4.40
CA GLY A 125 1.73 -17.17 -5.09
C GLY A 125 0.22 -17.03 -4.96
N VAL A 126 -0.28 -16.17 -4.08
CA VAL A 126 -1.72 -15.90 -3.88
C VAL A 126 -2.06 -14.46 -4.25
N ASP A 127 -1.24 -13.51 -3.77
CA ASP A 127 -1.48 -12.08 -3.93
C ASP A 127 -0.44 -11.45 -4.87
N ASP A 128 -0.09 -12.15 -5.94
CA ASP A 128 0.91 -11.68 -6.92
C ASP A 128 0.25 -10.72 -7.91
N ARG A 129 0.25 -9.45 -7.57
CA ARG A 129 -0.30 -8.38 -8.40
C ARG A 129 0.41 -7.06 -8.15
N PHE A 130 0.37 -6.21 -9.16
CA PHE A 130 0.72 -4.80 -9.04
C PHE A 130 -0.20 -3.97 -9.92
N SER A 131 -0.25 -2.67 -9.67
CA SER A 131 -1.12 -1.75 -10.40
C SER A 131 -0.31 -0.66 -11.07
N LEU A 132 -0.81 -0.16 -12.17
CA LEU A 132 -0.28 0.99 -12.89
C LEU A 132 -1.34 2.09 -12.94
N SER A 133 -0.91 3.34 -12.85
CA SER A 133 -1.78 4.48 -13.15
C SER A 133 -1.90 4.67 -14.67
N ASN A 134 -2.93 5.36 -15.12
CA ASN A 134 -3.24 5.53 -16.54
C ASN A 134 -2.16 6.26 -17.35
N ASP A 135 -1.28 7.01 -16.70
CA ASP A 135 -0.14 7.68 -17.33
C ASP A 135 1.08 6.76 -17.55
N GLN A 136 1.04 5.53 -17.01
CA GLN A 136 2.15 4.57 -17.07
C GLN A 136 2.01 3.51 -18.17
N PHE A 137 0.88 3.50 -18.87
CA PHE A 137 0.65 2.56 -19.97
C PHE A 137 -0.25 3.17 -21.04
N SER A 138 -0.21 2.61 -22.23
CA SER A 138 -1.12 2.96 -23.33
C SER A 138 -1.55 1.71 -24.07
N ILE A 139 -2.76 1.74 -24.58
CA ILE A 139 -3.30 0.70 -25.47
C ILE A 139 -3.28 1.28 -26.89
N LYS A 140 -2.59 0.57 -27.78
CA LYS A 140 -2.53 0.96 -29.21
C LYS A 140 -3.43 0.04 -30.01
N ASP A 141 -4.26 0.62 -30.83
CA ASP A 141 -5.00 -0.13 -31.83
C ASP A 141 -4.02 -0.64 -32.91
N ARG A 142 -4.25 -1.84 -33.38
CA ARG A 142 -3.45 -2.42 -34.46
C ARG A 142 -3.77 -1.76 -35.80
#